data_d82213f0b0da446b90c4a372aac21dcf
#
_entry.id   d82213f0b0da446b90c4a372aac21dcf
#
_cell.length_a   1.000
_cell.length_b   1.000
_cell.length_c   1.000
_cell.angle_alpha   90.00
_cell.angle_beta   90.00
_cell.angle_gamma   90.00
#
_symmetry.space_group_name_H-M   'P 1'
#
loop_
_entity.id
_entity.type
_entity.pdbx_description
1 polymer ?
#
loop_
_entity_poly.entity_id
_entity_poly.type
_entity_poly.pdbx_seq_one_letter_code
_entity_poly.pdbx_strand_id
1 'polypeptide(L)'
;LEKLFDSHKAELSTALAQQKSGTLSWYRTMALAFQYGFDLLTDSDVFDNTTATDEQILNSKIVKYAAVVEGSGDSRVIIKIAGETSGVLAPITVPQSEAFQAYIEEIRFAGVKTTVINYTPDKLYLTLKIFRDPLLIDANGNSILNGGKPVETAIKEYMKELPFNGELVLAHLVDKLQGVDG
;
A
#
# COMPACT_ATOMS: atom_id res chain seq x y z
N LEU A 1 -9.56 19.49 -8.84
CA LEU A 1 -9.29 18.06 -9.01
C LEU A 1 -8.24 17.83 -10.11
N GLU A 2 -8.41 18.39 -11.33
CA GLU A 2 -7.46 18.26 -12.45
C GLU A 2 -6.03 18.68 -12.07
N LYS A 3 -5.84 19.85 -11.47
CA LYS A 3 -4.52 20.36 -11.08
C LYS A 3 -3.80 19.48 -10.04
N LEU A 4 -4.55 18.82 -9.15
CA LEU A 4 -3.98 17.89 -8.17
C LEU A 4 -3.55 16.59 -8.85
N PHE A 5 -4.30 16.15 -9.84
CA PHE A 5 -4.00 14.96 -10.63
C PHE A 5 -2.77 15.17 -11.52
N ASP A 6 -2.68 16.34 -12.16
CA ASP A 6 -1.51 16.70 -12.99
C ASP A 6 -0.25 16.85 -12.17
N SER A 7 -0.31 17.40 -10.95
CA SER A 7 0.85 17.48 -10.06
C SER A 7 1.30 16.10 -9.59
N HIS A 8 0.37 15.21 -9.21
CA HIS A 8 0.70 13.83 -8.86
C HIS A 8 1.28 13.02 -10.02
N LYS A 9 0.77 13.22 -11.23
CA LYS A 9 1.29 12.59 -12.44
C LYS A 9 2.71 13.07 -12.76
N ALA A 10 2.95 14.37 -12.63
CA ALA A 10 4.28 14.95 -12.82
C ALA A 10 5.28 14.51 -11.74
N GLU A 11 4.88 14.45 -10.49
CA GLU A 11 5.71 13.96 -9.38
C GLU A 11 6.08 12.49 -9.55
N LEU A 12 5.13 11.63 -9.92
CA LEU A 12 5.37 10.21 -10.19
C LEU A 12 6.28 10.01 -11.39
N SER A 13 6.08 10.75 -12.48
CA SER A 13 6.94 10.65 -13.67
C SER A 13 8.35 11.16 -13.41
N THR A 14 8.51 12.19 -12.60
CA THR A 14 9.81 12.71 -12.18
C THR A 14 10.52 11.74 -11.22
N ALA A 15 9.79 11.14 -10.29
CA ALA A 15 10.33 10.12 -9.39
C ALA A 15 10.79 8.86 -10.14
N LEU A 16 10.03 8.42 -11.14
CA LEU A 16 10.40 7.32 -12.04
C LEU A 16 11.66 7.63 -12.85
N ALA A 17 11.75 8.82 -13.43
CA ALA A 17 12.90 9.24 -14.24
C ALA A 17 14.19 9.40 -13.42
N GLN A 18 14.09 9.65 -12.11
CA GLN A 18 15.24 9.82 -11.22
C GLN A 18 15.64 8.54 -10.47
N GLN A 19 14.82 7.49 -10.50
CA GLN A 19 15.16 6.23 -9.85
C GLN A 19 16.14 5.42 -10.64
N LYS A 20 17.18 4.91 -9.96
CA LYS A 20 18.08 3.92 -10.54
C LYS A 20 17.32 2.62 -10.78
N SER A 21 17.21 2.21 -12.05
CA SER A 21 16.56 0.96 -12.45
C SER A 21 17.19 -0.27 -11.76
N GLY A 22 16.38 -1.29 -11.45
CA GLY A 22 16.82 -2.53 -10.84
C GLY A 22 17.06 -2.48 -9.35
N THR A 23 16.77 -1.35 -8.67
CA THR A 23 16.78 -1.25 -7.20
C THR A 23 15.45 -1.75 -6.61
N LEU A 24 15.43 -2.08 -5.31
CA LEU A 24 14.20 -2.45 -4.61
C LEU A 24 13.14 -1.34 -4.70
N SER A 25 13.58 -0.09 -4.62
CA SER A 25 12.71 1.09 -4.79
C SER A 25 12.11 1.16 -6.20
N TRP A 26 12.89 0.85 -7.24
CA TRP A 26 12.40 0.79 -8.61
C TRP A 26 11.34 -0.32 -8.77
N TYR A 27 11.58 -1.54 -8.28
CA TYR A 27 10.58 -2.62 -8.32
C TYR A 27 9.30 -2.25 -7.59
N ARG A 28 9.41 -1.55 -6.45
CA ARG A 28 8.24 -1.05 -5.72
C ARG A 28 7.44 -0.04 -6.56
N THR A 29 8.13 0.88 -7.21
CA THR A 29 7.48 1.89 -8.07
C THR A 29 6.82 1.23 -9.28
N MET A 30 7.48 0.27 -9.91
CA MET A 30 6.89 -0.51 -11.00
C MET A 30 5.65 -1.30 -10.55
N ALA A 31 5.69 -1.92 -9.37
CA ALA A 31 4.54 -2.63 -8.83
C ALA A 31 3.33 -1.70 -8.62
N LEU A 32 3.54 -0.47 -8.15
CA LEU A 32 2.48 0.54 -7.97
C LEU A 32 2.01 1.16 -9.30
N ALA A 33 2.87 1.13 -10.33
CA ALA A 33 2.55 1.64 -11.66
C ALA A 33 1.74 0.63 -12.50
N PHE A 34 1.64 -0.63 -12.07
CA PHE A 34 0.92 -1.68 -12.80
C PHE A 34 -0.50 -1.27 -13.16
N GLN A 35 -0.89 -1.52 -14.42
CA GLN A 35 -2.21 -1.22 -14.98
C GLN A 35 -2.85 -2.51 -15.51
N TYR A 36 -3.87 -3.00 -14.80
CA TYR A 36 -4.57 -4.21 -15.21
C TYR A 36 -5.42 -3.99 -16.46
N GLY A 37 -5.21 -4.83 -17.48
CA GLY A 37 -5.91 -4.73 -18.77
C GLY A 37 -5.28 -3.77 -19.77
N PHE A 38 -4.07 -3.30 -19.51
CA PHE A 38 -3.27 -2.49 -20.44
C PHE A 38 -2.02 -3.24 -20.84
N ASP A 39 -1.60 -3.09 -22.09
CA ASP A 39 -0.37 -3.65 -22.62
C ASP A 39 0.80 -2.68 -22.44
N LEU A 40 2.01 -3.21 -22.37
CA LEU A 40 3.23 -2.39 -22.43
C LEU A 40 3.51 -1.94 -23.85
N LEU A 41 4.12 -0.77 -24.00
CA LEU A 41 4.73 -0.37 -25.27
C LEU A 41 5.87 -1.33 -25.61
N THR A 42 6.08 -1.58 -26.91
CA THR A 42 7.14 -2.48 -27.39
C THR A 42 8.52 -2.07 -26.83
N ASP A 43 9.25 -3.02 -26.28
CA ASP A 43 10.58 -2.83 -25.68
C ASP A 43 10.62 -1.76 -24.58
N SER A 44 9.52 -1.64 -23.78
CA SER A 44 9.39 -0.60 -22.76
C SER A 44 8.77 -1.15 -21.47
N ASP A 45 9.02 -0.50 -20.36
CA ASP A 45 8.37 -0.71 -19.06
C ASP A 45 7.18 0.24 -18.81
N VAL A 46 6.75 0.97 -19.87
CA VAL A 46 5.66 1.94 -19.83
C VAL A 46 4.41 1.36 -20.50
N PHE A 47 3.25 1.53 -19.87
CA PHE A 47 1.96 1.10 -20.41
C PHE A 47 1.51 1.99 -21.57
N ASP A 48 0.89 1.38 -22.59
CA ASP A 48 0.25 2.10 -23.69
C ASP A 48 -1.07 2.73 -23.21
N ASN A 49 -1.02 4.01 -22.97
CA ASN A 49 -2.15 4.82 -22.52
C ASN A 49 -2.72 5.73 -23.64
N THR A 50 -2.33 5.51 -24.90
CA THR A 50 -2.65 6.42 -26.02
C THR A 50 -4.15 6.60 -26.28
N THR A 51 -4.95 5.58 -25.97
CA THR A 51 -6.41 5.58 -26.21
C THR A 51 -7.24 5.64 -24.91
N ALA A 52 -6.58 5.66 -23.75
CA ALA A 52 -7.23 5.57 -22.46
C ALA A 52 -7.54 6.95 -21.85
N THR A 53 -8.67 7.07 -21.16
CA THR A 53 -8.97 8.24 -20.33
C THR A 53 -8.22 8.15 -18.99
N ASP A 54 -8.00 9.31 -18.35
CA ASP A 54 -7.36 9.36 -17.03
C ASP A 54 -8.11 8.53 -15.97
N GLU A 55 -9.45 8.47 -16.07
CA GLU A 55 -10.27 7.63 -15.19
C GLU A 55 -10.01 6.13 -15.42
N GLN A 56 -9.90 5.69 -16.67
CA GLN A 56 -9.56 4.30 -17.00
C GLN A 56 -8.17 3.94 -16.48
N ILE A 57 -7.19 4.80 -16.67
CA ILE A 57 -5.83 4.63 -16.16
C ILE A 57 -5.83 4.52 -14.62
N LEU A 58 -6.56 5.40 -13.93
CA LEU A 58 -6.66 5.38 -12.47
C LEU A 58 -7.31 4.10 -11.95
N ASN A 59 -8.40 3.66 -12.60
CA ASN A 59 -9.13 2.47 -12.22
C ASN A 59 -8.35 1.18 -12.52
N SER A 60 -7.46 1.18 -13.53
CA SER A 60 -6.60 0.04 -13.87
C SER A 60 -5.48 -0.20 -12.83
N LYS A 61 -5.11 0.83 -12.06
CA LYS A 61 -4.09 0.73 -11.01
C LYS A 61 -4.65 0.04 -9.76
N ILE A 62 -4.76 -1.27 -9.85
CA ILE A 62 -5.37 -2.12 -8.81
C ILE A 62 -4.44 -2.40 -7.63
N VAL A 63 -3.12 -2.31 -7.81
CA VAL A 63 -2.14 -2.43 -6.73
C VAL A 63 -2.05 -1.10 -6.01
N LYS A 64 -2.52 -1.06 -4.76
CA LYS A 64 -2.51 0.14 -3.91
C LYS A 64 -1.34 0.17 -2.95
N TYR A 65 -0.84 -1.02 -2.59
CA TYR A 65 0.25 -1.18 -1.64
C TYR A 65 1.29 -2.14 -2.22
N ALA A 66 2.56 -1.76 -2.10
CA ALA A 66 3.67 -2.59 -2.53
C ALA A 66 4.87 -2.43 -1.58
N ALA A 67 5.51 -3.55 -1.27
CA ALA A 67 6.80 -3.58 -0.59
C ALA A 67 7.70 -4.60 -1.28
N VAL A 68 8.99 -4.29 -1.35
CA VAL A 68 9.96 -5.13 -2.03
C VAL A 68 11.15 -5.36 -1.10
N VAL A 69 11.53 -6.62 -0.98
CA VAL A 69 12.68 -7.04 -0.17
C VAL A 69 13.55 -8.03 -0.95
N GLU A 70 14.81 -8.13 -0.59
CA GLU A 70 15.70 -9.18 -1.10
C GLU A 70 15.43 -10.50 -0.37
N GLY A 71 15.40 -11.60 -1.11
CA GLY A 71 15.38 -12.93 -0.54
C GLY A 71 16.74 -13.30 0.06
N SER A 72 16.74 -13.92 1.23
CA SER A 72 17.96 -14.41 1.85
C SER A 72 18.44 -15.67 1.14
N GLY A 73 19.68 -15.67 0.66
CA GLY A 73 20.39 -16.86 0.16
C GLY A 73 20.33 -17.11 -1.34
N ASP A 74 19.53 -16.38 -2.11
CA ASP A 74 19.55 -16.42 -3.57
C ASP A 74 19.30 -15.02 -4.17
N SER A 75 19.63 -14.84 -5.46
CA SER A 75 19.39 -13.57 -6.18
C SER A 75 17.91 -13.42 -6.50
N ARG A 76 17.08 -13.32 -5.47
CA ARG A 76 15.62 -13.25 -5.54
C ARG A 76 15.10 -11.92 -4.99
N VAL A 77 14.18 -11.32 -5.72
CA VAL A 77 13.41 -10.16 -5.27
C VAL A 77 12.00 -10.64 -4.90
N ILE A 78 11.59 -10.36 -3.68
CA ILE A 78 10.25 -10.67 -3.17
C ILE A 78 9.43 -9.39 -3.23
N ILE A 79 8.34 -9.43 -4.01
CA ILE A 79 7.42 -8.30 -4.22
C ILE A 79 6.12 -8.63 -3.53
N LYS A 80 5.84 -7.94 -2.43
CA LYS A 80 4.56 -8.05 -1.71
C LYS A 80 3.63 -6.99 -2.24
N ILE A 81 2.40 -7.38 -2.60
CA ILE A 81 1.39 -6.47 -3.12
C ILE A 81 0.05 -6.65 -2.42
N ALA A 82 -0.73 -5.59 -2.40
CA ALA A 82 -2.14 -5.64 -2.02
C ALA A 82 -2.93 -4.57 -2.78
N GLY A 83 -4.18 -4.89 -3.02
CA GLY A 83 -5.21 -3.94 -3.45
C GLY A 83 -6.02 -3.44 -2.26
N GLU A 84 -7.19 -2.93 -2.56
CA GLU A 84 -8.11 -2.38 -1.57
C GLU A 84 -9.56 -2.76 -1.93
N THR A 85 -10.34 -3.15 -0.92
CA THR A 85 -11.77 -3.37 -1.07
C THR A 85 -12.50 -2.58 0.01
N SER A 86 -13.34 -1.64 -0.40
CA SER A 86 -14.09 -0.76 0.50
C SER A 86 -13.21 -0.02 1.53
N GLY A 87 -12.04 0.44 1.13
CA GLY A 87 -11.09 1.16 2.00
C GLY A 87 -10.30 0.24 2.95
N VAL A 88 -10.37 -1.08 2.76
CA VAL A 88 -9.65 -2.08 3.56
C VAL A 88 -8.68 -2.84 2.66
N LEU A 89 -7.47 -3.04 3.14
CA LEU A 89 -6.43 -3.80 2.47
C LEU A 89 -6.89 -5.22 2.17
N ALA A 90 -6.79 -5.63 0.92
CA ALA A 90 -7.23 -6.93 0.44
C ALA A 90 -6.31 -7.46 -0.66
N PRO A 91 -6.19 -8.77 -0.84
CA PRO A 91 -5.48 -9.32 -1.99
C PRO A 91 -6.21 -8.95 -3.29
N ILE A 92 -5.46 -8.76 -4.37
CA ILE A 92 -6.02 -8.70 -5.72
C ILE A 92 -6.50 -10.09 -6.16
N THR A 93 -7.41 -10.14 -7.12
CA THR A 93 -7.98 -11.42 -7.60
C THR A 93 -6.93 -12.30 -8.29
N VAL A 94 -7.22 -13.59 -8.44
CA VAL A 94 -6.29 -14.55 -9.08
C VAL A 94 -5.91 -14.10 -10.50
N PRO A 95 -6.87 -13.76 -11.41
CA PRO A 95 -6.51 -13.31 -12.76
C PRO A 95 -5.66 -12.02 -12.76
N GLN A 96 -5.95 -11.10 -11.83
CA GLN A 96 -5.16 -9.89 -11.65
C GLN A 96 -3.73 -10.18 -11.17
N SER A 97 -3.59 -11.16 -10.27
CA SER A 97 -2.28 -11.58 -9.76
C SER A 97 -1.45 -12.29 -10.85
N GLU A 98 -2.08 -13.09 -11.70
CA GLU A 98 -1.41 -13.72 -12.85
C GLU A 98 -0.93 -12.69 -13.87
N ALA A 99 -1.78 -11.71 -14.20
CA ALA A 99 -1.39 -10.58 -15.06
C ALA A 99 -0.25 -9.74 -14.45
N PHE A 100 -0.30 -9.50 -13.14
CA PHE A 100 0.79 -8.83 -12.44
C PHE A 100 2.10 -9.62 -12.49
N GLN A 101 2.05 -10.94 -12.30
CA GLN A 101 3.24 -11.79 -12.40
C GLN A 101 3.83 -11.75 -13.83
N ALA A 102 2.99 -11.83 -14.86
CA ALA A 102 3.43 -11.72 -16.26
C ALA A 102 4.11 -10.37 -16.52
N TYR A 103 3.53 -9.28 -16.03
CA TYR A 103 4.11 -7.94 -16.11
C TYR A 103 5.49 -7.87 -15.43
N ILE A 104 5.64 -8.39 -14.21
CA ILE A 104 6.92 -8.40 -13.51
C ILE A 104 7.96 -9.25 -14.23
N GLU A 105 7.57 -10.39 -14.81
CA GLU A 105 8.48 -11.22 -15.64
C GLU A 105 8.96 -10.49 -16.89
N GLU A 106 8.14 -9.65 -17.49
CA GLU A 106 8.48 -8.83 -18.66
C GLU A 106 9.52 -7.76 -18.31
N ILE A 107 9.31 -7.02 -17.24
CA ILE A 107 10.15 -5.86 -16.87
C ILE A 107 11.36 -6.21 -16.01
N ARG A 108 11.43 -7.42 -15.44
CA ARG A 108 12.53 -7.80 -14.54
C ARG A 108 13.88 -7.82 -15.26
N PHE A 109 14.92 -7.53 -14.50
CA PHE A 109 16.29 -7.63 -15.02
C PHE A 109 16.68 -9.09 -15.28
N ALA A 110 17.46 -9.29 -16.34
CA ALA A 110 17.98 -10.62 -16.68
C ALA A 110 18.76 -11.23 -15.51
N GLY A 111 18.44 -12.49 -15.19
CA GLY A 111 19.07 -13.23 -14.08
C GLY A 111 18.48 -12.97 -12.69
N VAL A 112 17.59 -11.99 -12.52
CA VAL A 112 16.87 -11.74 -11.26
C VAL A 112 15.66 -12.67 -11.19
N LYS A 113 15.54 -13.44 -10.11
CA LYS A 113 14.34 -14.22 -9.82
C LYS A 113 13.35 -13.35 -9.05
N THR A 114 12.08 -13.39 -9.42
CA THR A 114 11.02 -12.67 -8.72
C THR A 114 10.05 -13.63 -8.05
N THR A 115 9.49 -13.22 -6.92
CA THR A 115 8.42 -13.91 -6.22
C THR A 115 7.37 -12.88 -5.82
N VAL A 116 6.15 -13.06 -6.29
CA VAL A 116 5.03 -12.19 -5.92
C VAL A 116 4.27 -12.79 -4.75
N ILE A 117 4.02 -11.99 -3.72
CA ILE A 117 3.20 -12.33 -2.56
C ILE A 117 1.94 -11.46 -2.59
N ASN A 118 0.79 -12.13 -2.74
CA ASN A 118 -0.54 -11.52 -2.77
C ASN A 118 -1.46 -12.32 -1.82
N TYR A 119 -1.27 -12.14 -0.51
CA TYR A 119 -2.01 -12.88 0.51
C TYR A 119 -2.96 -11.97 1.29
N THR A 120 -3.95 -12.60 1.91
CA THR A 120 -4.82 -11.92 2.87
C THR A 120 -3.97 -11.36 4.01
N PRO A 121 -4.20 -10.09 4.44
CA PRO A 121 -3.49 -9.50 5.57
C PRO A 121 -3.64 -10.32 6.84
N ASP A 122 -2.60 -10.34 7.66
CA ASP A 122 -2.64 -10.94 8.99
C ASP A 122 -3.65 -10.20 9.87
N LYS A 123 -4.35 -10.97 10.71
CA LYS A 123 -5.29 -10.41 11.69
C LYS A 123 -4.57 -10.11 12.98
N LEU A 124 -4.62 -8.86 13.42
CA LEU A 124 -4.11 -8.43 14.72
C LEU A 124 -5.20 -8.55 15.78
N TYR A 125 -4.92 -9.31 16.84
CA TYR A 125 -5.76 -9.40 18.02
C TYR A 125 -5.08 -8.65 19.17
N LEU A 126 -5.75 -7.61 19.68
CA LEU A 126 -5.25 -6.78 20.76
C LEU A 126 -6.15 -6.91 21.99
N THR A 127 -5.54 -7.01 23.16
CA THR A 127 -6.22 -6.84 24.46
C THR A 127 -5.55 -5.68 25.17
N LEU A 128 -6.28 -4.59 25.36
CA LEU A 128 -5.78 -3.36 25.97
C LEU A 128 -6.57 -3.07 27.25
N LYS A 129 -5.85 -2.68 28.31
CA LYS A 129 -6.45 -2.10 29.51
C LYS A 129 -6.26 -0.59 29.45
N ILE A 130 -7.37 0.14 29.36
CA ILE A 130 -7.39 1.59 29.23
C ILE A 130 -7.91 2.20 30.53
N PHE A 131 -7.15 3.14 31.08
CA PHE A 131 -7.58 4.01 32.15
C PHE A 131 -8.07 5.30 31.51
N ARG A 132 -9.29 5.71 31.80
CA ARG A 132 -9.95 6.86 31.18
C ARG A 132 -10.39 7.90 32.22
N ASP A 133 -10.50 9.15 31.79
CA ASP A 133 -11.21 10.18 32.54
C ASP A 133 -12.73 10.02 32.30
N PRO A 134 -13.53 9.70 33.33
CA PRO A 134 -14.97 9.52 33.19
C PRO A 134 -15.73 10.81 32.80
N LEU A 135 -15.10 11.98 32.85
CA LEU A 135 -15.67 13.24 32.37
C LEU A 135 -15.50 13.46 30.85
N LEU A 136 -14.57 12.74 30.22
CA LEU A 136 -14.27 12.87 28.79
C LEU A 136 -14.71 11.66 27.98
N ILE A 137 -14.58 10.46 28.56
CA ILE A 137 -14.94 9.20 27.90
C ILE A 137 -15.91 8.41 28.78
N ASP A 138 -17.02 7.97 28.21
CA ASP A 138 -18.04 7.17 28.90
C ASP A 138 -17.61 5.70 29.16
N ALA A 139 -18.42 4.92 29.84
CA ALA A 139 -18.13 3.52 30.14
C ALA A 139 -18.07 2.62 28.89
N ASN A 140 -18.62 3.05 27.78
CA ASN A 140 -18.62 2.33 26.49
C ASN A 140 -17.47 2.78 25.58
N GLY A 141 -16.60 3.69 26.03
CA GLY A 141 -15.48 4.21 25.28
C GLY A 141 -15.82 5.33 24.29
N ASN A 142 -17.02 5.95 24.42
CA ASN A 142 -17.40 7.07 23.56
C ASN A 142 -16.95 8.40 24.18
N SER A 143 -16.51 9.34 23.34
CA SER A 143 -16.24 10.70 23.77
C SER A 143 -17.56 11.40 24.11
N ILE A 144 -17.62 12.00 25.31
CA ILE A 144 -18.81 12.73 25.81
C ILE A 144 -18.98 14.04 25.05
N LEU A 145 -17.88 14.69 24.66
CA LEU A 145 -17.91 15.99 23.97
C LEU A 145 -18.14 15.86 22.47
N ASN A 146 -17.41 14.93 21.82
CA ASN A 146 -17.32 14.85 20.35
C ASN A 146 -18.07 13.64 19.78
N GLY A 147 -18.54 12.72 20.64
CA GLY A 147 -19.07 11.44 20.20
C GLY A 147 -17.99 10.52 19.59
N GLY A 148 -18.42 9.34 19.15
CA GLY A 148 -17.51 8.35 18.56
C GLY A 148 -16.58 7.70 19.58
N LYS A 149 -15.69 6.84 19.10
CA LYS A 149 -14.75 6.04 19.91
C LYS A 149 -13.31 6.48 19.66
N PRO A 150 -12.79 7.47 20.39
CA PRO A 150 -11.49 8.07 20.09
C PRO A 150 -10.34 7.07 20.16
N VAL A 151 -10.35 6.14 21.12
CA VAL A 151 -9.31 5.11 21.26
C VAL A 151 -9.32 4.13 20.07
N GLU A 152 -10.50 3.64 19.67
CA GLU A 152 -10.59 2.76 18.48
C GLU A 152 -10.16 3.49 17.20
N THR A 153 -10.49 4.77 17.09
CA THR A 153 -10.10 5.61 15.96
C THR A 153 -8.58 5.76 15.92
N ALA A 154 -7.94 6.09 17.05
CA ALA A 154 -6.49 6.24 17.14
C ALA A 154 -5.75 4.94 16.79
N ILE A 155 -6.26 3.77 17.20
CA ILE A 155 -5.69 2.47 16.80
C ILE A 155 -5.78 2.27 15.29
N LYS A 156 -6.96 2.52 14.70
CA LYS A 156 -7.17 2.38 13.25
C LYS A 156 -6.29 3.33 12.44
N GLU A 157 -6.12 4.55 12.89
CA GLU A 157 -5.23 5.54 12.28
C GLU A 157 -3.78 5.09 12.37
N TYR A 158 -3.31 4.66 13.55
CA TYR A 158 -1.97 4.14 13.71
C TYR A 158 -1.69 2.96 12.76
N MET A 159 -2.63 2.01 12.65
CA MET A 159 -2.49 0.88 11.73
C MET A 159 -2.43 1.29 10.25
N LYS A 160 -3.10 2.39 9.87
CA LYS A 160 -3.02 2.94 8.50
C LYS A 160 -1.71 3.69 8.24
N GLU A 161 -1.14 4.30 9.27
CA GLU A 161 0.15 5.02 9.20
C GLU A 161 1.35 4.07 9.08
N LEU A 162 1.19 2.79 9.48
CA LEU A 162 2.27 1.80 9.36
C LEU A 162 2.64 1.57 7.89
N PRO A 163 3.95 1.57 7.57
CA PRO A 163 4.40 1.20 6.23
C PRO A 163 3.92 -0.21 5.85
N PHE A 164 3.56 -0.41 4.60
CA PHE A 164 3.24 -1.75 4.08
C PHE A 164 4.48 -2.65 4.17
N ASN A 165 4.50 -3.64 5.00
CA ASN A 165 5.64 -4.43 5.46
C ASN A 165 6.41 -3.82 6.65
N GLY A 166 5.82 -2.84 7.34
CA GLY A 166 6.37 -2.30 8.58
C GLY A 166 6.15 -3.23 9.77
N GLU A 167 6.92 -3.01 10.82
CA GLU A 167 6.76 -3.70 12.10
C GLU A 167 5.80 -2.93 13.01
N LEU A 168 4.93 -3.66 13.71
CA LEU A 168 4.12 -3.10 14.78
C LEU A 168 5.00 -2.91 16.03
N VAL A 169 5.32 -1.66 16.35
CA VAL A 169 6.05 -1.31 17.57
C VAL A 169 5.06 -0.93 18.66
N LEU A 170 4.93 -1.77 19.69
CA LEU A 170 3.95 -1.55 20.77
C LEU A 170 4.15 -0.22 21.51
N ALA A 171 5.40 0.23 21.69
CA ALA A 171 5.69 1.50 22.32
C ALA A 171 5.06 2.67 21.52
N HIS A 172 5.21 2.69 20.20
CA HIS A 172 4.63 3.74 19.34
C HIS A 172 3.10 3.71 19.35
N LEU A 173 2.49 2.51 19.43
CA LEU A 173 1.04 2.39 19.62
C LEU A 173 0.60 2.99 20.94
N VAL A 174 1.33 2.69 22.03
CA VAL A 174 1.03 3.25 23.37
C VAL A 174 1.17 4.77 23.34
N ASP A 175 2.25 5.32 22.75
CA ASP A 175 2.45 6.76 22.63
C ASP A 175 1.30 7.43 21.85
N LYS A 176 0.85 6.82 20.74
CA LYS A 176 -0.30 7.31 19.98
C LYS A 176 -1.58 7.32 20.81
N LEU A 177 -1.80 6.28 21.63
CA LEU A 177 -2.97 6.18 22.50
C LEU A 177 -2.94 7.14 23.67
N GLN A 178 -1.76 7.46 24.21
CA GLN A 178 -1.59 8.48 25.26
C GLN A 178 -1.88 9.89 24.78
N GLY A 179 -1.84 10.13 23.46
CA GLY A 179 -2.25 11.38 22.84
C GLY A 179 -3.76 11.55 22.67
N VAL A 180 -4.56 10.57 23.05
CA VAL A 180 -6.03 10.65 23.01
C VAL A 180 -6.54 11.37 24.27
N ASP A 181 -7.37 12.39 24.08
CA ASP A 181 -8.00 13.13 25.18
C ASP A 181 -8.93 12.22 25.99
N GLY A 182 -8.61 12.02 27.29
CA GLY A 182 -9.45 11.30 28.24
C GLY A 182 -8.79 10.10 28.96
#